data_1e101e601c6ea166c75e8de9ff778394
#
_entry.id   1e101e601c6ea166c75e8de9ff778394
#
_cell.length_a   1.000
_cell.length_b   1.000
_cell.length_c   1.000
_cell.angle_alpha   90.00
_cell.angle_beta   90.00
_cell.angle_gamma   90.00
#
_symmetry.space_group_name_H-M   'P 1'
#
loop_
_entity.id
_entity.type
_entity.pdbx_description
1 polymer ?
#
loop_
_entity_poly.entity_id
_entity_poly.type
_entity_poly.pdbx_seq_one_letter_code
_entity_poly.pdbx_strand_id
1 'polypeptide(L)'
;MNILKNKSIINLLIVIAIFYVLISIYTPIFETNDDSGMSMIAHGYGVSMHSSPYIMFSNIVYGYIVTNLPMVNSIYPYSYMTFFALFVVCYSLLMCFDKLQVNKFYTIVLICIIFTRAIAMPQFTVNAVLLAIASLIAMIVYANTK
;
A
#
# COMPACT_ATOMS: atom_id res chain seq x y z
N MET A 1 -19.60 -20.10 7.91
CA MET A 1 -19.35 -19.17 6.78
C MET A 1 -19.61 -17.69 7.10
N ASN A 2 -20.61 -17.33 7.94
CA ASN A 2 -20.95 -15.91 8.24
C ASN A 2 -19.94 -15.17 9.12
N ILE A 3 -19.26 -15.82 10.07
CA ILE A 3 -18.33 -15.15 11.03
C ILE A 3 -17.05 -14.66 10.34
N LEU A 4 -16.47 -15.45 9.46
CA LEU A 4 -15.27 -15.04 8.70
C LEU A 4 -15.57 -13.90 7.73
N LYS A 5 -16.76 -13.94 7.09
CA LYS A 5 -17.21 -12.88 6.18
C LYS A 5 -17.40 -11.56 6.93
N ASN A 6 -17.94 -11.57 8.15
CA ASN A 6 -18.08 -10.39 8.99
C ASN A 6 -16.72 -9.79 9.41
N LYS A 7 -15.75 -10.63 9.80
CA LYS A 7 -14.41 -10.16 10.17
C LYS A 7 -13.68 -9.49 9.00
N SER A 8 -13.79 -10.06 7.80
CA SER A 8 -13.21 -9.49 6.57
C SER A 8 -13.77 -8.09 6.26
N ILE A 9 -15.09 -7.91 6.37
CA ILE A 9 -15.73 -6.61 6.15
C ILE A 9 -15.31 -5.61 7.23
N ILE A 10 -15.27 -6.02 8.50
CA ILE A 10 -14.82 -5.15 9.60
C ILE A 10 -13.38 -4.70 9.38
N ASN A 11 -12.49 -5.61 8.96
CA ASN A 11 -11.09 -5.26 8.66
C ASN A 11 -10.99 -4.28 7.50
N LEU A 12 -11.77 -4.47 6.45
CA LEU A 12 -11.83 -3.54 5.34
C LEU A 12 -12.24 -2.14 5.79
N LEU A 13 -13.27 -2.03 6.61
CA LEU A 13 -13.73 -0.75 7.15
C LEU A 13 -12.68 -0.10 8.05
N ILE A 14 -11.97 -0.89 8.88
CA ILE A 14 -10.87 -0.39 9.72
C ILE A 14 -9.75 0.18 8.85
N VAL A 15 -9.34 -0.52 7.79
CA VAL A 15 -8.28 -0.03 6.88
C VAL A 15 -8.71 1.27 6.21
N ILE A 16 -9.94 1.32 5.70
CA ILE A 16 -10.49 2.55 5.09
C ILE A 16 -10.45 3.70 6.10
N ALA A 17 -10.87 3.47 7.34
CA ALA A 17 -10.86 4.48 8.39
C ALA A 17 -9.44 4.96 8.72
N ILE A 18 -8.47 4.04 8.85
CA ILE A 18 -7.05 4.38 9.10
C ILE A 18 -6.51 5.26 7.97
N PHE A 19 -6.70 4.84 6.71
CA PHE A 19 -6.23 5.61 5.56
C PHE A 19 -6.89 6.97 5.47
N TYR A 20 -8.20 7.04 5.66
CA TYR A 20 -8.94 8.31 5.67
C TYR A 20 -8.41 9.28 6.73
N VAL A 21 -8.23 8.81 7.96
CA VAL A 21 -7.72 9.63 9.07
C VAL A 21 -6.28 10.09 8.79
N LEU A 22 -5.38 9.18 8.40
CA LEU A 22 -3.98 9.52 8.16
C LEU A 22 -3.81 10.48 6.99
N ILE A 23 -4.51 10.26 5.87
CA ILE A 23 -4.47 11.18 4.72
C ILE A 23 -5.10 12.53 5.04
N SER A 24 -6.09 12.58 5.93
CA SER A 24 -6.70 13.85 6.37
C SER A 24 -5.80 14.67 7.29
N ILE A 25 -4.94 14.01 8.08
CA ILE A 25 -3.99 14.68 8.98
C ILE A 25 -2.71 15.08 8.23
N TYR A 26 -2.21 14.19 7.38
CA TYR A 26 -0.97 14.37 6.64
C TYR A 26 -1.27 14.60 5.16
N THR A 27 -0.69 15.63 4.57
CA THR A 27 -0.64 15.75 3.10
C THR A 27 0.47 14.85 2.59
N PRO A 28 0.17 13.71 1.93
CA PRO A 28 1.20 12.79 1.50
C PRO A 28 2.15 13.41 0.47
N ILE A 29 3.45 13.27 0.70
CA ILE A 29 4.50 13.68 -0.23
C ILE A 29 5.50 12.55 -0.41
N PHE A 30 6.05 12.37 -1.60
CA PHE A 30 7.10 11.37 -1.80
C PHE A 30 8.33 11.71 -0.96
N GLU A 31 8.86 10.70 -0.24
CA GLU A 31 10.01 10.87 0.65
C GLU A 31 11.30 11.13 -0.13
N THR A 32 11.44 10.52 -1.31
CA THR A 32 12.67 10.59 -2.11
C THR A 32 12.40 11.13 -3.51
N ASN A 33 13.47 11.71 -4.10
CA ASN A 33 13.45 12.16 -5.48
C ASN A 33 13.25 10.99 -6.47
N ASP A 34 13.63 9.77 -6.07
CA ASP A 34 13.49 8.58 -6.91
C ASP A 34 12.01 8.28 -7.19
N ASP A 35 11.15 8.34 -6.18
CA ASP A 35 9.70 8.14 -6.36
C ASP A 35 9.08 9.21 -7.27
N SER A 36 9.49 10.46 -7.10
CA SER A 36 9.08 11.55 -7.98
C SER A 36 9.58 11.31 -9.40
N GLY A 37 10.84 10.91 -9.57
CA GLY A 37 11.44 10.56 -10.86
C GLY A 37 10.73 9.40 -11.55
N MET A 38 10.40 8.35 -10.80
CA MET A 38 9.66 7.20 -11.30
C MET A 38 8.26 7.60 -11.80
N SER A 39 7.57 8.47 -11.05
CA SER A 39 6.28 9.01 -11.48
C SER A 39 6.41 9.85 -12.75
N MET A 40 7.44 10.69 -12.85
CA MET A 40 7.71 11.50 -14.04
C MET A 40 7.99 10.65 -15.28
N ILE A 41 8.79 9.60 -15.16
CA ILE A 41 9.09 8.66 -16.25
C ILE A 41 7.83 7.90 -16.67
N ALA A 42 7.07 7.40 -15.71
CA ALA A 42 5.85 6.64 -15.98
C ALA A 42 4.82 7.46 -16.78
N HIS A 43 4.71 8.76 -16.52
CA HIS A 43 3.62 9.57 -17.04
C HIS A 43 4.03 10.65 -18.04
N GLY A 44 5.32 10.78 -18.34
CA GLY A 44 5.82 11.70 -19.37
C GLY A 44 5.70 13.18 -18.98
N TYR A 45 6.15 13.52 -17.77
CA TYR A 45 6.23 14.92 -17.33
C TYR A 45 7.56 15.19 -16.59
N GLY A 46 7.86 16.46 -16.31
CA GLY A 46 9.06 16.86 -15.59
C GLY A 46 10.34 16.47 -16.32
N VAL A 47 11.07 15.48 -15.84
CA VAL A 47 12.35 15.03 -16.43
C VAL A 47 12.17 14.13 -17.66
N SER A 48 10.96 13.65 -17.93
CA SER A 48 10.65 12.78 -19.07
C SER A 48 9.66 13.43 -20.01
N MET A 49 9.99 13.46 -21.31
CA MET A 49 9.08 14.01 -22.34
C MET A 49 7.99 13.02 -22.78
N HIS A 50 8.19 11.75 -22.54
CA HIS A 50 7.28 10.68 -22.97
C HIS A 50 7.06 9.69 -21.85
N SER A 51 5.81 9.17 -21.75
CA SER A 51 5.47 8.07 -20.86
C SER A 51 6.27 6.82 -21.22
N SER A 52 6.84 6.16 -20.22
CA SER A 52 7.63 4.94 -20.40
C SER A 52 7.35 3.92 -19.31
N PRO A 53 7.17 2.63 -19.66
CA PRO A 53 7.04 1.56 -18.68
C PRO A 53 8.37 1.15 -18.04
N TYR A 54 9.50 1.66 -18.55
CA TYR A 54 10.85 1.39 -18.01
C TYR A 54 11.14 2.30 -16.82
N ILE A 55 10.41 2.09 -15.73
CA ILE A 55 10.57 2.84 -14.48
C ILE A 55 11.77 2.28 -13.73
N MET A 56 12.66 3.14 -13.25
CA MET A 56 13.83 2.74 -12.46
C MET A 56 13.41 1.96 -11.21
N PHE A 57 14.23 1.00 -10.82
CA PHE A 57 14.03 0.16 -9.61
C PHE A 57 12.73 -0.66 -9.57
N SER A 58 11.97 -0.71 -10.65
CA SER A 58 10.68 -1.38 -10.71
C SER A 58 10.65 -2.50 -11.75
N ASN A 59 9.74 -3.46 -11.53
CA ASN A 59 9.47 -4.49 -12.52
C ASN A 59 8.74 -3.88 -13.72
N ILE A 60 9.13 -4.30 -14.94
CA ILE A 60 8.54 -3.80 -16.19
C ILE A 60 7.02 -4.04 -16.27
N VAL A 61 6.52 -5.13 -15.70
CA VAL A 61 5.08 -5.42 -15.65
C VAL A 61 4.34 -4.36 -14.82
N TYR A 62 4.90 -3.96 -13.68
CA TYR A 62 4.37 -2.86 -12.88
C TYR A 62 4.39 -1.55 -13.67
N GLY A 63 5.50 -1.28 -14.38
CA GLY A 63 5.61 -0.12 -15.27
C GLY A 63 4.50 -0.09 -16.32
N TYR A 64 4.24 -1.21 -17.01
CA TYR A 64 3.13 -1.30 -17.97
C TYR A 64 1.76 -1.08 -17.32
N ILE A 65 1.52 -1.61 -16.14
CA ILE A 65 0.27 -1.37 -15.42
C ILE A 65 0.10 0.13 -15.15
N VAL A 66 1.09 0.76 -14.55
CA VAL A 66 1.04 2.17 -14.14
C VAL A 66 0.88 3.12 -15.33
N THR A 67 1.58 2.87 -16.43
CA THR A 67 1.51 3.73 -17.63
C THR A 67 0.18 3.63 -18.37
N ASN A 68 -0.53 2.52 -18.26
CA ASN A 68 -1.81 2.30 -18.96
C ASN A 68 -3.05 2.61 -18.12
N LEU A 69 -2.88 2.88 -16.83
CA LEU A 69 -4.01 3.28 -15.98
C LEU A 69 -4.36 4.76 -16.18
N PRO A 70 -5.63 5.14 -16.07
CA PRO A 70 -6.05 6.53 -16.20
C PRO A 70 -5.68 7.35 -14.96
N MET A 71 -5.43 8.64 -15.16
CA MET A 71 -5.35 9.61 -14.08
C MET A 71 -6.73 9.77 -13.41
N VAL A 72 -6.77 9.83 -12.09
CA VAL A 72 -8.00 9.99 -11.31
C VAL A 72 -7.91 11.26 -10.47
N ASN A 73 -8.83 12.21 -10.65
CA ASN A 73 -8.86 13.48 -9.92
C ASN A 73 -7.50 14.21 -9.89
N SER A 74 -6.82 14.26 -11.04
CA SER A 74 -5.48 14.84 -11.19
C SER A 74 -4.37 14.10 -10.42
N ILE A 75 -4.63 12.88 -9.91
CA ILE A 75 -3.64 12.03 -9.27
C ILE A 75 -3.12 11.01 -10.28
N TYR A 76 -1.81 10.97 -10.44
CA TYR A 76 -1.15 10.02 -11.35
C TYR A 76 -1.23 8.57 -10.84
N PRO A 77 -1.33 7.59 -11.76
CA PRO A 77 -1.40 6.16 -11.42
C PRO A 77 -0.29 5.66 -10.50
N TYR A 78 0.94 6.13 -10.67
CA TYR A 78 2.05 5.78 -9.78
C TYR A 78 1.71 6.06 -8.30
N SER A 79 1.13 7.22 -8.02
CA SER A 79 0.79 7.63 -6.66
C SER A 79 -0.31 6.75 -6.06
N TYR A 80 -1.45 6.59 -6.74
CA TYR A 80 -2.52 5.79 -6.14
C TYR A 80 -2.22 4.27 -6.11
N MET A 81 -1.38 3.75 -7.01
CA MET A 81 -0.90 2.37 -6.93
C MET A 81 0.05 2.15 -5.74
N THR A 82 0.86 3.16 -5.40
CA THR A 82 1.68 3.17 -4.19
C THR A 82 0.81 3.05 -2.93
N PHE A 83 -0.27 3.84 -2.84
CA PHE A 83 -1.24 3.74 -1.74
C PHE A 83 -2.04 2.43 -1.76
N PHE A 84 -2.39 1.93 -2.94
CA PHE A 84 -3.07 0.64 -3.07
C PHE A 84 -2.22 -0.51 -2.52
N ALA A 85 -0.91 -0.51 -2.79
CA ALA A 85 0.01 -1.49 -2.22
C ALA A 85 0.01 -1.44 -0.67
N LEU A 86 0.11 -0.24 -0.07
CA LEU A 86 0.02 -0.07 1.38
C LEU A 86 -1.33 -0.53 1.94
N PHE A 87 -2.42 -0.26 1.22
CA PHE A 87 -3.76 -0.70 1.59
C PHE A 87 -3.85 -2.23 1.67
N VAL A 88 -3.34 -2.93 0.64
CA VAL A 88 -3.30 -4.39 0.60
C VAL A 88 -2.47 -4.96 1.75
N VAL A 89 -1.31 -4.37 2.03
CA VAL A 89 -0.46 -4.77 3.17
C VAL A 89 -1.20 -4.63 4.50
N CYS A 90 -1.78 -3.47 4.75
CA CYS A 90 -2.52 -3.17 5.97
C CYS A 90 -3.67 -4.16 6.18
N TYR A 91 -4.46 -4.40 5.14
CA TYR A 91 -5.56 -5.37 5.17
C TYR A 91 -5.07 -6.81 5.44
N SER A 92 -4.00 -7.22 4.76
CA SER A 92 -3.41 -8.56 4.93
C SER A 92 -2.92 -8.79 6.35
N LEU A 93 -2.25 -7.80 6.94
CA LEU A 93 -1.79 -7.86 8.33
C LEU A 93 -2.95 -7.96 9.32
N LEU A 94 -4.02 -7.15 9.15
CA LEU A 94 -5.22 -7.27 9.99
C LEU A 94 -5.83 -8.67 9.93
N MET A 95 -5.92 -9.26 8.73
CA MET A 95 -6.44 -10.61 8.56
C MET A 95 -5.55 -11.67 9.24
N CYS A 96 -4.23 -11.51 9.15
CA CYS A 96 -3.28 -12.41 9.82
C CYS A 96 -3.40 -12.32 11.35
N PHE A 97 -3.46 -11.11 11.91
CA PHE A 97 -3.59 -10.90 13.36
C PHE A 97 -4.94 -11.42 13.89
N ASP A 98 -6.01 -11.28 13.11
CA ASP A 98 -7.30 -11.90 13.47
C ASP A 98 -7.23 -13.43 13.52
N LYS A 99 -6.49 -14.03 12.60
CA LYS A 99 -6.28 -15.49 12.60
C LYS A 99 -5.45 -15.95 13.79
N LEU A 100 -4.49 -15.15 14.21
CA LEU A 100 -3.67 -15.37 15.41
C LEU A 100 -4.40 -15.02 16.71
N GLN A 101 -5.65 -14.57 16.64
CA GLN A 101 -6.47 -14.15 17.79
C GLN A 101 -5.83 -13.03 18.64
N VAL A 102 -5.00 -12.19 18.02
CA VAL A 102 -4.43 -11.00 18.67
C VAL A 102 -5.53 -10.00 18.96
N ASN A 103 -5.47 -9.36 20.13
CA ASN A 103 -6.45 -8.34 20.50
C ASN A 103 -6.50 -7.20 19.47
N LYS A 104 -7.70 -6.90 19.00
CA LYS A 104 -7.93 -5.95 17.91
C LYS A 104 -7.41 -4.55 18.22
N PHE A 105 -7.54 -4.08 19.47
CA PHE A 105 -7.04 -2.77 19.87
C PHE A 105 -5.52 -2.66 19.69
N TYR A 106 -4.75 -3.61 20.19
CA TYR A 106 -3.28 -3.61 20.02
C TYR A 106 -2.87 -3.74 18.55
N THR A 107 -3.61 -4.53 17.78
CA THR A 107 -3.38 -4.65 16.33
C THR A 107 -3.55 -3.30 15.62
N ILE A 108 -4.63 -2.57 15.91
CA ILE A 108 -4.90 -1.26 15.30
C ILE A 108 -3.82 -0.26 15.69
N VAL A 109 -3.45 -0.19 16.97
CA VAL A 109 -2.37 0.70 17.45
C VAL A 109 -1.07 0.40 16.74
N LEU A 110 -0.67 -0.87 16.64
CA LEU A 110 0.55 -1.28 15.96
C LEU A 110 0.53 -0.88 14.47
N ILE A 111 -0.58 -1.12 13.79
CA ILE A 111 -0.76 -0.75 12.39
C ILE A 111 -0.70 0.77 12.22
N CYS A 112 -1.34 1.55 13.08
CA CYS A 112 -1.25 3.00 13.03
C CYS A 112 0.20 3.49 13.16
N ILE A 113 0.97 2.92 14.10
CA ILE A 113 2.39 3.28 14.28
C ILE A 113 3.20 2.98 13.01
N ILE A 114 3.06 1.78 12.43
CA ILE A 114 3.82 1.36 11.26
C ILE A 114 3.44 2.18 10.03
N PHE A 115 2.13 2.39 9.81
CA PHE A 115 1.63 2.99 8.58
C PHE A 115 1.61 4.52 8.58
N THR A 116 1.70 5.19 9.72
CA THR A 116 1.72 6.66 9.78
C THR A 116 2.81 7.24 8.87
N ARG A 117 4.06 6.79 9.03
CA ARG A 117 5.16 7.26 8.18
C ARG A 117 4.99 6.83 6.72
N ALA A 118 4.63 5.57 6.49
CA ALA A 118 4.49 5.03 5.14
C ALA A 118 3.39 5.72 4.32
N ILE A 119 2.34 6.23 4.98
CA ILE A 119 1.26 6.99 4.33
C ILE A 119 1.62 8.46 4.19
N ALA A 120 2.23 9.08 5.22
CA ALA A 120 2.61 10.48 5.18
C ALA A 120 3.76 10.75 4.16
N MET A 121 4.69 9.80 4.06
CA MET A 121 5.87 9.87 3.21
C MET A 121 6.04 8.55 2.42
N PRO A 122 5.19 8.29 1.42
CA PRO A 122 5.22 7.04 0.68
C PRO A 122 6.54 6.91 -0.09
N GLN A 123 7.14 5.73 0.00
CA GLN A 123 8.39 5.39 -0.63
C GLN A 123 8.31 3.98 -1.23
N PHE A 124 8.74 3.81 -2.46
CA PHE A 124 8.75 2.53 -3.16
C PHE A 124 9.46 1.42 -2.38
N THR A 125 10.66 1.70 -1.86
CA THR A 125 11.44 0.72 -1.10
C THR A 125 10.75 0.28 0.17
N VAL A 126 10.16 1.21 0.93
CA VAL A 126 9.40 0.92 2.16
C VAL A 126 8.18 0.05 1.83
N ASN A 127 7.47 0.37 0.75
CA ASN A 127 6.33 -0.42 0.30
C ASN A 127 6.71 -1.84 -0.10
N ALA A 128 7.83 -2.00 -0.82
CA ALA A 128 8.34 -3.31 -1.21
C ALA A 128 8.70 -4.17 0.02
N VAL A 129 9.36 -3.59 1.00
CA VAL A 129 9.70 -4.27 2.28
C VAL A 129 8.42 -4.66 3.04
N LEU A 130 7.47 -3.75 3.17
CA LEU A 130 6.20 -4.03 3.86
C LEU A 130 5.39 -5.13 3.16
N LEU A 131 5.34 -5.14 1.83
CA LEU A 131 4.71 -6.20 1.04
C LEU A 131 5.40 -7.55 1.27
N ALA A 132 6.73 -7.58 1.26
CA ALA A 132 7.50 -8.80 1.52
C ALA A 132 7.22 -9.35 2.93
N ILE A 133 7.29 -8.49 3.96
CA ILE A 133 7.01 -8.88 5.35
C ILE A 133 5.58 -9.39 5.50
N ALA A 134 4.58 -8.68 4.97
CA ALA A 134 3.18 -9.10 5.04
C ALA A 134 2.95 -10.44 4.34
N SER A 135 3.59 -10.66 3.20
CA SER A 135 3.51 -11.92 2.46
C SER A 135 4.12 -13.09 3.25
N LEU A 136 5.27 -12.89 3.89
CA LEU A 136 5.89 -13.90 4.75
C LEU A 136 5.03 -14.24 5.97
N ILE A 137 4.50 -13.21 6.65
CA ILE A 137 3.59 -13.40 7.78
C ILE A 137 2.34 -14.17 7.33
N ALA A 138 1.73 -13.78 6.22
CA ALA A 138 0.56 -14.46 5.67
C ALA A 138 0.88 -15.94 5.38
N MET A 139 2.00 -16.22 4.70
CA MET A 139 2.41 -17.58 4.40
C MET A 139 2.56 -18.42 5.68
N ILE A 140 3.23 -17.91 6.71
CA ILE A 140 3.42 -18.63 7.99
C ILE A 140 2.08 -18.86 8.68
N VAL A 141 1.25 -17.83 8.79
CA VAL A 141 -0.05 -17.91 9.47
C VAL A 141 -0.99 -18.88 8.77
N TYR A 142 -1.08 -18.81 7.43
CA TYR A 142 -2.00 -19.68 6.69
C TYR A 142 -1.48 -21.11 6.50
N ALA A 143 -0.17 -21.33 6.49
CA ALA A 143 0.40 -22.68 6.46
C ALA A 143 0.16 -23.46 7.78
N ASN A 144 0.20 -22.75 8.91
CA ASN A 144 0.07 -23.38 10.24
C ASN A 144 -1.38 -23.46 10.77
N THR A 145 -2.35 -22.86 10.08
CA THR A 145 -3.76 -22.90 10.46
C THR A 145 -4.56 -23.81 9.54
N LYS A 146 -4.31 -25.13 9.65
CA LYS A 146 -5.18 -26.16 9.04
C LYS A 146 -6.38 -26.43 9.94
#